data_9b574170d808779bb2de3641423aaa47
#
_entry.id   9b574170d808779bb2de3641423aaa47
#
_cell.length_a   1.000
_cell.length_b   1.000
_cell.length_c   1.000
_cell.angle_alpha   90.00
_cell.angle_beta   90.00
_cell.angle_gamma   90.00
#
_symmetry.space_group_name_H-M   'P 1'
#
loop_
_entity.id
_entity.type
_entity.pdbx_description
1 polymer ?
#
loop_
_entity_poly.entity_id
_entity_poly.type
_entity_poly.pdbx_seq_one_letter_code
_entity_poly.pdbx_strand_id
1 'polypeptide(L)'
;SMLTLVRSESMKVNKNMVSGNSAMLVLKLLSEKDMYGYEMIDALAKRSNNIFELKVGALYPMLHGMVQSGYLESYNQEVNGKLRKYYCITVNGKKYLERMIEEWNAYRNAMNDVLCQTV
;
A
#
# COMPACT_ATOMS: atom_id res chain seq x y z
N SER A 1 -11.31 9.41 -20.68
CA SER A 1 -12.57 9.19 -21.39
C SER A 1 -13.57 8.47 -20.51
N MET A 2 -14.83 8.58 -20.85
CA MET A 2 -15.91 7.90 -20.12
C MET A 2 -15.70 6.36 -20.09
N LEU A 3 -15.24 5.79 -21.18
CA LEU A 3 -14.96 4.36 -21.27
C LEU A 3 -13.85 3.93 -20.31
N THR A 4 -12.79 4.72 -20.22
CA THR A 4 -11.69 4.46 -19.31
C THR A 4 -12.16 4.56 -17.85
N LEU A 5 -12.99 5.53 -17.53
CA LEU A 5 -13.54 5.72 -16.21
C LEU A 5 -14.42 4.54 -15.80
N VAL A 6 -15.29 4.08 -16.68
CA VAL A 6 -16.15 2.92 -16.44
C VAL A 6 -15.33 1.67 -16.22
N ARG A 7 -14.25 1.47 -16.99
CA ARG A 7 -13.35 0.34 -16.80
C ARG A 7 -12.69 0.37 -15.42
N SER A 8 -12.24 1.54 -14.98
CA SER A 8 -11.62 1.69 -13.65
C SER A 8 -12.59 1.34 -12.54
N GLU A 9 -13.85 1.78 -12.66
CA GLU A 9 -14.86 1.52 -11.65
C GLU A 9 -15.26 0.04 -11.58
N SER A 10 -15.29 -0.66 -12.73
CA SER A 10 -15.70 -2.05 -12.80
C SER A 10 -14.54 -3.05 -12.68
N MET A 11 -13.31 -2.57 -12.83
CA MET A 11 -12.14 -3.45 -12.82
C MET A 11 -11.78 -3.85 -11.40
N LYS A 12 -11.66 -5.15 -11.19
CA LYS A 12 -11.16 -5.73 -9.94
C LYS A 12 -9.83 -6.38 -10.20
N VAL A 13 -8.83 -5.98 -9.43
CA VAL A 13 -7.49 -6.54 -9.52
C VAL A 13 -7.44 -7.86 -8.75
N ASN A 14 -6.75 -8.84 -9.31
CA ASN A 14 -6.58 -10.16 -8.68
C ASN A 14 -6.01 -10.01 -7.27
N LYS A 15 -6.56 -10.77 -6.31
CA LYS A 15 -6.15 -10.71 -4.91
C LYS A 15 -4.67 -11.00 -4.70
N ASN A 16 -4.10 -11.90 -5.49
CA ASN A 16 -2.68 -12.23 -5.37
C ASN A 16 -1.79 -11.03 -5.76
N MET A 17 -2.19 -10.26 -6.76
CA MET A 17 -1.48 -9.06 -7.16
C MET A 17 -1.54 -7.99 -6.07
N VAL A 18 -2.72 -7.79 -5.48
CA VAL A 18 -2.90 -6.84 -4.38
C VAL A 18 -2.11 -7.29 -3.16
N SER A 19 -2.25 -8.54 -2.76
CA SER A 19 -1.57 -9.12 -1.59
C SER A 19 -0.06 -9.01 -1.70
N GLY A 20 0.51 -9.28 -2.89
CA GLY A 20 1.96 -9.22 -3.09
C GLY A 20 2.54 -7.82 -3.01
N ASN A 21 1.72 -6.78 -3.17
CA ASN A 21 2.19 -5.39 -3.20
C ASN A 21 1.67 -4.56 -2.02
N SER A 22 0.87 -5.13 -1.13
CA SER A 22 0.23 -4.38 -0.05
C SER A 22 1.23 -3.73 0.90
N ALA A 23 2.30 -4.43 1.26
CA ALA A 23 3.32 -3.88 2.14
C ALA A 23 3.98 -2.63 1.55
N MET A 24 4.31 -2.67 0.26
CA MET A 24 4.89 -1.51 -0.44
C MET A 24 3.92 -0.33 -0.42
N LEU A 25 2.64 -0.58 -0.70
CA LEU A 25 1.63 0.48 -0.74
C LEU A 25 1.42 1.11 0.64
N VAL A 26 1.36 0.29 1.69
CA VAL A 26 1.21 0.78 3.06
C VAL A 26 2.45 1.57 3.48
N LEU A 27 3.65 1.09 3.19
CA LEU A 27 4.88 1.81 3.50
C LEU A 27 4.93 3.15 2.77
N LYS A 28 4.45 3.19 1.53
CA LYS A 28 4.38 4.45 0.78
C LYS A 28 3.47 5.46 1.47
N LEU A 29 2.30 5.05 1.90
CA LEU A 29 1.40 5.92 2.66
C LEU A 29 2.07 6.43 3.92
N LEU A 30 2.71 5.55 4.68
CA LEU A 30 3.37 5.92 5.94
C LEU A 30 4.64 6.73 5.73
N SER A 31 5.23 6.70 4.54
CA SER A 31 6.35 7.58 4.22
C SER A 31 5.93 9.05 4.11
N GLU A 32 4.65 9.29 3.90
CA GLU A 32 4.10 10.63 3.73
C GLU A 32 3.58 11.21 5.04
N LYS A 33 2.93 10.40 5.86
CA LYS A 33 2.50 10.77 7.21
C LYS A 33 2.17 9.54 8.03
N ASP A 34 2.22 9.69 9.34
CA ASP A 34 1.77 8.64 10.26
C ASP A 34 0.26 8.44 10.14
N MET A 35 -0.18 7.19 10.23
CA MET A 35 -1.61 6.84 10.11
C MET A 35 -1.95 5.70 11.05
N TYR A 36 -3.22 5.65 11.48
CA TYR A 36 -3.78 4.43 12.07
C TYR A 36 -4.45 3.58 10.98
N GLY A 37 -4.80 2.33 11.34
CA GLY A 37 -5.20 1.32 10.34
C GLY A 37 -6.32 1.74 9.40
N TYR A 38 -7.41 2.28 9.94
CA TYR A 38 -8.54 2.70 9.09
C TYR A 38 -8.19 3.85 8.15
N GLU A 39 -7.28 4.75 8.57
CA GLU A 39 -6.80 5.80 7.67
C GLU A 39 -6.05 5.22 6.47
N MET A 40 -5.25 4.17 6.70
CA MET A 40 -4.52 3.50 5.62
C MET A 40 -5.48 2.88 4.62
N ILE A 41 -6.50 2.17 5.11
CA ILE A 41 -7.51 1.53 4.28
C ILE A 41 -8.22 2.58 3.41
N ASP A 42 -8.68 3.65 4.03
CA ASP A 42 -9.39 4.74 3.34
C ASP A 42 -8.50 5.44 2.32
N ALA A 43 -7.27 5.79 2.70
CA ALA A 43 -6.33 6.48 1.82
C ALA A 43 -5.98 5.62 0.60
N LEU A 44 -5.75 4.33 0.80
CA LEU A 44 -5.40 3.43 -0.30
C LEU A 44 -6.57 3.28 -1.28
N ALA A 45 -7.79 3.12 -0.77
CA ALA A 45 -8.97 3.04 -1.60
C ALA A 45 -9.16 4.32 -2.42
N LYS A 46 -9.04 5.48 -1.79
CA LYS A 46 -9.21 6.77 -2.47
C LYS A 46 -8.15 7.01 -3.54
N ARG A 47 -6.89 6.73 -3.23
CA ARG A 47 -5.78 6.98 -4.16
C ARG A 47 -5.79 6.04 -5.35
N SER A 48 -6.43 4.89 -5.24
CA SER A 48 -6.50 3.89 -6.30
C SER A 48 -7.85 3.83 -7.01
N ASN A 49 -8.75 4.79 -6.76
CA ASN A 49 -10.12 4.76 -7.27
C ASN A 49 -10.80 3.42 -6.95
N ASN A 50 -10.63 2.97 -5.72
CA ASN A 50 -11.20 1.72 -5.18
C ASN A 50 -10.68 0.44 -5.85
N ILE A 51 -9.56 0.51 -6.58
CA ILE A 51 -8.93 -0.69 -7.15
C ILE A 51 -8.27 -1.52 -6.04
N PHE A 52 -7.61 -0.87 -5.08
CA PHE A 52 -6.97 -1.56 -3.96
C PHE A 52 -7.86 -1.47 -2.73
N GLU A 53 -8.44 -2.62 -2.37
CA GLU A 53 -9.29 -2.75 -1.21
C GLU A 53 -8.54 -3.58 -0.17
N LEU A 54 -7.98 -2.88 0.82
CA LEU A 54 -7.22 -3.53 1.89
C LEU A 54 -8.16 -3.81 3.06
N LYS A 55 -8.19 -5.06 3.49
CA LYS A 55 -9.08 -5.50 4.57
C LYS A 55 -8.35 -5.56 5.90
N VAL A 56 -9.09 -5.32 6.97
CA VAL A 56 -8.57 -5.32 8.35
C VAL A 56 -7.85 -6.63 8.67
N GLY A 57 -8.42 -7.76 8.26
CA GLY A 57 -7.83 -9.09 8.52
C GLY A 57 -6.49 -9.33 7.85
N ALA A 58 -6.18 -8.62 6.77
CA ALA A 58 -4.89 -8.68 6.10
C ALA A 58 -3.94 -7.58 6.60
N LEU A 59 -4.48 -6.41 6.92
CA LEU A 59 -3.69 -5.24 7.30
C LEU A 59 -2.95 -5.45 8.62
N TYR A 60 -3.65 -5.82 9.68
CA TYR A 60 -3.04 -5.83 11.02
C TYR A 60 -1.94 -6.89 11.17
N PRO A 61 -2.08 -8.12 10.66
CA PRO A 61 -0.94 -9.05 10.67
C PRO A 61 0.28 -8.52 9.91
N MET A 62 0.05 -7.83 8.80
CA MET A 62 1.13 -7.23 8.01
C MET A 62 1.83 -6.11 8.78
N LEU A 63 1.05 -5.20 9.40
CA LEU A 63 1.61 -4.14 10.23
C LEU A 63 2.43 -4.70 11.37
N HIS A 64 1.90 -5.72 12.05
CA HIS A 64 2.59 -6.37 13.15
C HIS A 64 3.92 -6.98 12.70
N GLY A 65 3.93 -7.67 11.56
CA GLY A 65 5.15 -8.23 10.99
C GLY A 65 6.17 -7.16 10.64
N MET A 66 5.73 -6.03 10.12
CA MET A 66 6.65 -4.93 9.77
C MET A 66 7.20 -4.22 11.01
N VAL A 67 6.44 -4.14 12.09
CA VAL A 67 6.95 -3.65 13.37
C VAL A 67 8.05 -4.60 13.89
N GLN A 68 7.79 -5.90 13.86
CA GLN A 68 8.78 -6.90 14.30
C GLN A 68 10.05 -6.88 13.46
N SER A 69 9.92 -6.60 12.18
CA SER A 69 11.07 -6.50 11.25
C SER A 69 11.83 -5.18 11.37
N GLY A 70 11.33 -4.24 12.18
CA GLY A 70 11.98 -2.95 12.36
C GLY A 70 11.69 -1.92 11.27
N TYR A 71 10.71 -2.15 10.42
CA TYR A 71 10.32 -1.22 9.36
C TYR A 71 9.32 -0.18 9.82
N LEU A 72 8.56 -0.49 10.85
CA LEU A 72 7.57 0.41 11.44
C LEU A 72 7.75 0.47 12.96
N GLU A 73 7.30 1.58 13.53
CA GLU A 73 7.07 1.72 14.96
C GLU A 73 5.61 2.10 15.16
N SER A 74 5.11 1.92 16.36
CA SER A 74 3.73 2.28 16.69
C SER A 74 3.68 3.08 17.97
N TYR A 75 2.69 3.95 18.08
CA TYR A 75 2.41 4.72 19.29
C TYR A 75 0.92 4.96 19.39
N ASN A 76 0.46 5.23 20.60
CA ASN A 76 -0.96 5.52 20.84
C ASN A 76 -1.16 7.03 20.88
N GLN A 77 -2.26 7.47 20.29
CA GLN A 77 -2.67 8.87 20.31
C GLN A 77 -4.17 8.96 20.44
N GLU A 78 -4.64 9.88 21.28
CA GLU A 78 -6.07 10.12 21.44
C GLU A 78 -6.55 11.03 20.31
N VAL A 79 -7.63 10.61 19.64
CA VAL A 79 -8.29 11.36 18.57
C VAL A 79 -9.77 11.35 18.83
N ASN A 80 -10.38 12.53 19.02
CA ASN A 80 -11.80 12.67 19.29
C ASN A 80 -12.30 11.78 20.43
N GLY A 81 -11.53 11.72 21.51
CA GLY A 81 -11.86 10.94 22.70
C GLY A 81 -11.57 9.45 22.61
N LYS A 82 -11.06 8.97 21.48
CA LYS A 82 -10.69 7.56 21.28
C LYS A 82 -9.19 7.40 21.16
N LEU A 83 -8.67 6.36 21.80
CA LEU A 83 -7.28 5.99 21.69
C LEU A 83 -7.07 5.24 20.39
N ARG A 84 -6.16 5.73 19.55
CA ARG A 84 -5.82 5.14 18.26
C ARG A 84 -4.35 4.75 18.24
N LYS A 85 -4.06 3.60 17.63
CA LYS A 85 -2.70 3.14 17.45
C LYS A 85 -2.20 3.61 16.08
N TYR A 86 -1.24 4.54 16.12
CA TYR A 86 -0.61 5.10 14.93
C TYR A 86 0.65 4.30 14.59
N TYR A 87 0.95 4.26 13.31
CA TYR A 87 2.17 3.63 12.80
C TYR A 87 2.99 4.68 12.07
N CYS A 88 4.31 4.59 12.24
CA CYS A 88 5.25 5.46 11.55
C CYS A 88 6.37 4.62 10.95
N ILE A 89 6.89 5.09 9.82
CA ILE A 89 7.96 4.39 9.11
C ILE A 89 9.30 4.72 9.75
N THR A 90 10.15 3.71 9.90
CA THR A 90 11.52 3.88 10.40
C THR A 90 12.47 4.18 9.24
N VAL A 91 13.73 4.52 9.56
CA VAL A 91 14.78 4.67 8.56
C VAL A 91 14.95 3.37 7.77
N ASN A 92 14.94 2.24 8.45
CA ASN A 92 15.03 0.93 7.78
C ASN A 92 13.81 0.67 6.91
N GLY A 93 12.64 1.09 7.35
CA GLY A 93 11.41 1.00 6.55
C GLY A 93 11.49 1.81 5.27
N LYS A 94 12.05 3.01 5.33
CA LYS A 94 12.25 3.85 4.14
C LYS A 94 13.19 3.20 3.13
N LYS A 95 14.28 2.62 3.62
CA LYS A 95 15.23 1.90 2.75
C LYS A 95 14.59 0.67 2.10
N TYR A 96 13.80 -0.05 2.87
CA TYR A 96 13.07 -1.21 2.37
C TYR A 96 12.06 -0.80 1.30
N LEU A 97 11.33 0.30 1.53
CA LEU A 97 10.38 0.84 0.55
C LEU A 97 11.09 1.21 -0.75
N GLU A 98 12.23 1.91 -0.68
CA GLU A 98 12.98 2.29 -1.88
C GLU A 98 13.36 1.07 -2.70
N ARG A 99 13.84 0.00 -2.04
CA ARG A 99 14.20 -1.24 -2.73
C ARG A 99 12.98 -1.91 -3.37
N MET A 100 11.86 -1.94 -2.66
CA MET A 100 10.62 -2.50 -3.20
C MET A 100 10.14 -1.74 -4.43
N ILE A 101 10.23 -0.41 -4.41
CA ILE A 101 9.84 0.42 -5.55
C ILE A 101 10.78 0.18 -6.74
N GLU A 102 12.08 0.05 -6.50
CA GLU A 102 13.03 -0.27 -7.56
C GLU A 102 12.72 -1.62 -8.21
N GLU A 103 12.45 -2.63 -7.39
CA GLU A 103 12.07 -3.96 -7.89
C GLU A 103 10.75 -3.91 -8.66
N TRP A 104 9.79 -3.17 -8.16
CA TRP A 104 8.51 -2.99 -8.85
C TRP A 104 8.69 -2.30 -10.20
N ASN A 105 9.48 -1.24 -10.26
CA ASN A 105 9.74 -0.54 -11.52
C ASN A 105 10.43 -1.43 -12.53
N ALA A 106 11.40 -2.23 -12.10
CA ALA A 106 12.07 -3.19 -12.98
C ALA A 106 11.09 -4.23 -13.52
N TYR A 107 10.25 -4.77 -12.64
CA TYR A 107 9.22 -5.73 -13.03
C TYR A 107 8.22 -5.12 -14.01
N ARG A 108 7.74 -3.93 -13.73
CA ARG A 108 6.81 -3.21 -14.61
C ARG A 108 7.40 -2.98 -15.98
N ASN A 109 8.65 -2.54 -16.04
CA ASN A 109 9.33 -2.28 -17.31
C ASN A 109 9.51 -3.56 -18.11
N ALA A 110 9.90 -4.65 -17.45
CA ALA A 110 10.03 -5.96 -18.10
C ALA A 110 8.68 -6.46 -18.64
N MET A 111 7.61 -6.30 -17.86
CA MET A 111 6.26 -6.65 -18.31
C MET A 111 5.86 -5.85 -19.55
N ASN A 112 6.11 -4.54 -19.53
CA ASN A 112 5.78 -3.66 -20.64
C ASN A 112 6.60 -4.01 -21.90
N ASP A 113 7.87 -4.35 -21.72
CA ASP A 113 8.73 -4.76 -22.84
C ASP A 113 8.17 -5.99 -23.57
N VAL A 114 7.63 -6.93 -22.81
CA VAL A 114 7.02 -8.13 -23.39
C VAL A 114 5.64 -7.85 -23.99
N LEU A 115 4.80 -7.14 -23.25
CA LEU A 115 3.39 -6.95 -23.62
C LEU A 115 3.18 -5.88 -24.68
N CYS A 116 4.01 -4.85 -24.71
CA CYS A 116 3.85 -3.68 -25.58
C CYS A 116 4.82 -3.68 -26.76
N GLN A 117 5.54 -4.78 -26.97
CA GLN A 117 6.49 -4.86 -28.07
C GLN A 117 5.75 -4.95 -29.39
N THR A 118 6.01 -4.00 -30.26
CA THR A 118 5.50 -4.03 -31.64
C THR A 118 6.51 -4.72 -32.53
N VAL A 119 6.01 -5.65 -33.32
CA VAL A 119 6.84 -6.38 -34.29
C VAL A 119 7.01 -5.54 -35.55
#